data_503c13c9c709b6db94d3b888e705d378
#
_entry.id   503c13c9c709b6db94d3b888e705d378
#
_cell.length_a   1.000
_cell.length_b   1.000
_cell.length_c   1.000
_cell.angle_alpha   90.00
_cell.angle_beta   90.00
_cell.angle_gamma   90.00
#
_symmetry.space_group_name_H-M   'P 1'
#
loop_
_entity.id
_entity.type
_entity.pdbx_description
1 polymer ?
#
loop_
_entity_poly.entity_id
_entity_poly.type
_entity_poly.pdbx_seq_one_letter_code
_entity_poly.pdbx_strand_id
1 'polypeptide(L)'
;MSKTALITGASSGIGYELALLFAQDRFDCILVARNRDKLTELAARLESEFRVKTLVIAKDLSRPTAVDEIFEETTAAGLAVDVLVNNAGFPVFGLFNETDLLTELEMLQVNVIALTALSKLFLKGMVERRAGRILNLASTAAFVPGPLMAVYYASKAYVLSFSQALANELQGTGVTVTALAPGPTRTGFQKRGVMEDSRLVQGQIADAASVALAGYRGLMAGKTLVIPGLANKLIPWVGRLSPRGMVTRVVRRFQERVPQH
;
A
#
# COMPACT_ATOMS: atom_id res chain seq x y z
N MET A 1 5.43 -10.64 -25.22
CA MET A 1 4.50 -9.60 -24.71
C MET A 1 5.16 -8.91 -23.55
N SER A 2 5.02 -7.59 -23.42
CA SER A 2 5.46 -6.85 -22.22
C SER A 2 4.65 -7.31 -21.01
N LYS A 3 5.26 -7.28 -19.81
CA LYS A 3 4.55 -7.55 -18.56
C LYS A 3 3.81 -6.31 -18.13
N THR A 4 2.68 -6.48 -17.45
CA THR A 4 1.84 -5.37 -16.99
C THR A 4 1.77 -5.29 -15.47
N ALA A 5 2.00 -4.10 -14.91
CA ALA A 5 1.83 -3.80 -13.51
C ALA A 5 0.62 -2.88 -13.28
N LEU A 6 -0.33 -3.29 -12.45
CA LEU A 6 -1.43 -2.44 -11.98
C LEU A 6 -1.06 -1.86 -10.63
N ILE A 7 -1.04 -0.52 -10.52
CA ILE A 7 -0.61 0.18 -9.31
C ILE A 7 -1.73 1.09 -8.81
N THR A 8 -2.26 0.78 -7.62
CA THR A 8 -3.24 1.65 -6.96
C THR A 8 -2.53 2.74 -6.14
N GLY A 9 -3.13 3.94 -6.08
CA GLY A 9 -2.52 5.10 -5.43
C GLY A 9 -1.28 5.62 -6.17
N ALA A 10 -1.23 5.46 -7.49
CA ALA A 10 -0.07 5.81 -8.32
C ALA A 10 0.20 7.32 -8.45
N SER A 11 -0.74 8.20 -8.05
CA SER A 11 -0.62 9.66 -8.25
C SER A 11 0.38 10.36 -7.35
N SER A 12 0.96 9.68 -6.35
CA SER A 12 1.93 10.28 -5.41
C SER A 12 2.64 9.24 -4.54
N GLY A 13 3.74 9.66 -3.88
CA GLY A 13 4.42 8.89 -2.85
C GLY A 13 4.93 7.54 -3.33
N ILE A 14 4.76 6.49 -2.50
CA ILE A 14 5.31 5.15 -2.79
C ILE A 14 4.75 4.56 -4.09
N GLY A 15 3.46 4.78 -4.38
CA GLY A 15 2.83 4.28 -5.63
C GLY A 15 3.40 4.93 -6.88
N TYR A 16 3.70 6.23 -6.83
CA TYR A 16 4.36 6.96 -7.91
C TYR A 16 5.77 6.42 -8.16
N GLU A 17 6.55 6.25 -7.10
CA GLU A 17 7.93 5.72 -7.21
C GLU A 17 7.95 4.26 -7.70
N LEU A 18 6.97 3.44 -7.27
CA LEU A 18 6.82 2.08 -7.78
C LEU A 18 6.50 2.07 -9.29
N ALA A 19 5.63 3.00 -9.76
CA ALA A 19 5.33 3.11 -11.18
C ALA A 19 6.57 3.44 -12.02
N LEU A 20 7.45 4.34 -11.54
CA LEU A 20 8.74 4.63 -12.18
C LEU A 20 9.63 3.38 -12.23
N LEU A 21 9.75 2.61 -11.14
CA LEU A 21 10.58 1.41 -11.09
C LEU A 21 10.07 0.32 -12.03
N PHE A 22 8.76 0.11 -12.11
CA PHE A 22 8.17 -0.84 -13.06
C PHE A 22 8.40 -0.42 -14.50
N ALA A 23 8.19 0.86 -14.82
CA ALA A 23 8.42 1.38 -16.17
C ALA A 23 9.91 1.30 -16.58
N GLN A 24 10.84 1.57 -15.65
CA GLN A 24 12.28 1.40 -15.86
C GLN A 24 12.63 -0.04 -16.27
N ASP A 25 11.97 -1.04 -15.66
CA ASP A 25 12.12 -2.46 -16.01
C ASP A 25 11.18 -2.92 -17.13
N ARG A 26 10.67 -1.95 -17.95
CA ARG A 26 9.87 -2.20 -19.14
C ARG A 26 8.54 -2.90 -18.92
N PHE A 27 7.92 -2.70 -17.75
CA PHE A 27 6.53 -3.07 -17.55
C PHE A 27 5.61 -2.00 -18.12
N ASP A 28 4.56 -2.42 -18.81
CA ASP A 28 3.42 -1.57 -19.09
C ASP A 28 2.69 -1.28 -17.77
N CYS A 29 2.12 -0.08 -17.58
CA CYS A 29 1.59 0.34 -16.31
C CYS A 29 0.10 0.70 -16.38
N ILE A 30 -0.71 0.08 -15.54
CA ILE A 30 -2.09 0.51 -15.27
C ILE A 30 -2.04 1.36 -14.00
N LEU A 31 -2.32 2.65 -14.16
CA LEU A 31 -2.20 3.65 -13.10
C LEU A 31 -3.58 3.99 -12.53
N VAL A 32 -3.81 3.63 -11.27
CA VAL A 32 -5.11 3.82 -10.60
C VAL A 32 -4.99 4.83 -9.47
N ALA A 33 -5.74 5.91 -9.51
CA ALA A 33 -5.95 6.87 -8.41
C ALA A 33 -7.15 7.79 -8.72
N ARG A 34 -7.49 8.69 -7.80
CA ARG A 34 -8.61 9.63 -7.98
C ARG A 34 -8.29 10.82 -8.88
N ASN A 35 -7.06 11.30 -8.81
CA ASN A 35 -6.64 12.51 -9.55
C ASN A 35 -6.18 12.13 -10.97
N ARG A 36 -7.07 12.34 -11.95
CA ARG A 36 -6.82 12.03 -13.36
C ARG A 36 -5.63 12.81 -13.91
N ASP A 37 -5.52 14.11 -13.61
CA ASP A 37 -4.48 14.96 -14.17
C ASP A 37 -3.08 14.49 -13.78
N LYS A 38 -2.88 14.18 -12.48
CA LYS A 38 -1.61 13.61 -11.99
C LYS A 38 -1.30 12.25 -12.58
N LEU A 39 -2.32 11.41 -12.83
CA LEU A 39 -2.11 10.12 -13.50
C LEU A 39 -1.72 10.31 -14.96
N THR A 40 -2.34 11.27 -15.65
CA THR A 40 -2.02 11.57 -17.05
C THR A 40 -0.62 12.15 -17.20
N GLU A 41 -0.21 13.04 -16.28
CA GLU A 41 1.16 13.56 -16.21
C GLU A 41 2.17 12.43 -15.99
N LEU A 42 1.91 11.53 -15.03
CA LEU A 42 2.76 10.37 -14.79
C LEU A 42 2.80 9.45 -16.02
N ALA A 43 1.66 9.16 -16.63
CA ALA A 43 1.57 8.33 -17.83
C ALA A 43 2.44 8.88 -18.97
N ALA A 44 2.30 10.16 -19.28
CA ALA A 44 3.11 10.83 -20.30
C ALA A 44 4.63 10.75 -20.01
N ARG A 45 5.00 10.90 -18.74
CA ARG A 45 6.37 10.74 -18.29
C ARG A 45 6.88 9.31 -18.53
N LEU A 46 6.12 8.28 -18.10
CA LEU A 46 6.51 6.88 -18.24
C LEU A 46 6.66 6.49 -19.71
N GLU A 47 5.75 6.94 -20.57
CA GLU A 47 5.78 6.66 -21.99
C GLU A 47 6.97 7.33 -22.69
N SER A 48 7.26 8.60 -22.37
CA SER A 48 8.37 9.34 -22.98
C SER A 48 9.74 8.86 -22.52
N GLU A 49 9.92 8.65 -21.19
CA GLU A 49 11.24 8.29 -20.63
C GLU A 49 11.57 6.80 -20.83
N PHE A 50 10.55 5.92 -20.69
CA PHE A 50 10.78 4.46 -20.66
C PHE A 50 10.18 3.71 -21.84
N ARG A 51 9.42 4.36 -22.73
CA ARG A 51 8.80 3.73 -23.93
C ARG A 51 7.91 2.53 -23.58
N VAL A 52 7.21 2.59 -22.47
CA VAL A 52 6.20 1.63 -22.04
C VAL A 52 4.80 2.13 -22.42
N LYS A 53 3.80 1.26 -22.41
CA LYS A 53 2.40 1.66 -22.56
C LYS A 53 1.79 1.92 -21.20
N THR A 54 0.85 2.86 -21.13
CA THR A 54 0.12 3.14 -19.91
C THR A 54 -1.39 3.11 -20.13
N LEU A 55 -2.13 2.73 -19.08
CA LEU A 55 -3.58 2.84 -18.99
C LEU A 55 -3.91 3.64 -17.72
N VAL A 56 -4.58 4.78 -17.89
CA VAL A 56 -5.01 5.63 -16.76
C VAL A 56 -6.44 5.33 -16.38
N ILE A 57 -6.66 4.84 -15.16
CA ILE A 57 -7.97 4.55 -14.58
C ILE A 57 -8.22 5.47 -13.39
N ALA A 58 -8.97 6.55 -13.60
CA ALA A 58 -9.29 7.52 -12.55
C ALA A 58 -10.52 7.07 -11.76
N LYS A 59 -10.30 6.36 -10.64
CA LYS A 59 -11.35 5.82 -9.77
C LYS A 59 -11.07 6.11 -8.30
N ASP A 60 -12.15 6.27 -7.54
CA ASP A 60 -12.09 6.37 -6.08
C ASP A 60 -12.40 5.01 -5.43
N LEU A 61 -11.38 4.39 -4.86
CA LEU A 61 -11.51 3.08 -4.21
C LEU A 61 -12.36 3.09 -2.92
N SER A 62 -12.79 4.26 -2.44
CA SER A 62 -13.79 4.35 -1.36
C SER A 62 -15.20 4.00 -1.85
N ARG A 63 -15.42 4.02 -3.18
CA ARG A 63 -16.69 3.61 -3.79
C ARG A 63 -16.74 2.09 -3.96
N PRO A 64 -17.80 1.40 -3.52
CA PRO A 64 -17.90 -0.06 -3.60
C PRO A 64 -17.74 -0.61 -5.02
N THR A 65 -18.24 0.10 -6.05
CA THR A 65 -18.20 -0.34 -7.46
C THR A 65 -16.82 -0.16 -8.11
N ALA A 66 -15.93 0.63 -7.52
CA ALA A 66 -14.67 1.00 -8.16
C ALA A 66 -13.78 -0.19 -8.51
N VAL A 67 -13.80 -1.25 -7.71
CA VAL A 67 -12.99 -2.45 -7.95
C VAL A 67 -13.45 -3.21 -9.20
N ASP A 68 -14.76 -3.39 -9.33
CA ASP A 68 -15.35 -4.07 -10.49
C ASP A 68 -15.10 -3.24 -11.76
N GLU A 69 -15.29 -1.92 -11.70
CA GLU A 69 -15.01 -0.99 -12.79
C GLU A 69 -13.54 -1.06 -13.24
N ILE A 70 -12.57 -1.14 -12.29
CA ILE A 70 -11.14 -1.30 -12.61
C ILE A 70 -10.88 -2.63 -13.31
N PHE A 71 -11.49 -3.70 -12.82
CA PHE A 71 -11.32 -5.03 -13.40
C PHE A 71 -11.91 -5.08 -14.82
N GLU A 72 -13.10 -4.53 -15.02
CA GLU A 72 -13.76 -4.43 -16.33
C GLU A 72 -12.94 -3.62 -17.33
N GLU A 73 -12.49 -2.39 -16.96
CA GLU A 73 -11.67 -1.54 -17.83
C GLU A 73 -10.35 -2.22 -18.20
N THR A 74 -9.71 -2.91 -17.25
CA THR A 74 -8.47 -3.68 -17.51
C THR A 74 -8.72 -4.83 -18.47
N THR A 75 -9.81 -5.57 -18.28
CA THR A 75 -10.19 -6.71 -19.13
C THR A 75 -10.59 -6.26 -20.53
N ALA A 76 -11.37 -5.20 -20.64
CA ALA A 76 -11.77 -4.60 -21.93
C ALA A 76 -10.56 -4.11 -22.74
N ALA A 77 -9.50 -3.65 -22.08
CA ALA A 77 -8.23 -3.29 -22.73
C ALA A 77 -7.40 -4.51 -23.17
N GLY A 78 -7.84 -5.73 -22.87
CA GLY A 78 -7.13 -6.97 -23.22
C GLY A 78 -5.82 -7.15 -22.44
N LEU A 79 -5.67 -6.51 -21.27
CA LEU A 79 -4.44 -6.52 -20.48
C LEU A 79 -4.46 -7.63 -19.43
N ALA A 80 -3.44 -8.49 -19.45
CA ALA A 80 -3.19 -9.44 -18.38
C ALA A 80 -2.30 -8.80 -17.32
N VAL A 81 -2.77 -8.71 -16.06
CA VAL A 81 -1.98 -8.14 -14.96
C VAL A 81 -1.01 -9.19 -14.45
N ASP A 82 0.30 -8.92 -14.58
CA ASP A 82 1.38 -9.77 -14.07
C ASP A 82 1.79 -9.37 -12.65
N VAL A 83 1.64 -8.08 -12.34
CA VAL A 83 1.92 -7.53 -11.01
C VAL A 83 0.75 -6.68 -10.54
N LEU A 84 0.21 -6.99 -9.37
CA LEU A 84 -0.78 -6.15 -8.69
C LEU A 84 -0.11 -5.44 -7.49
N VAL A 85 -0.18 -4.11 -7.48
CA VAL A 85 0.33 -3.28 -6.38
C VAL A 85 -0.84 -2.62 -5.65
N ASN A 86 -1.26 -3.19 -4.56
CA ASN A 86 -2.26 -2.63 -3.65
C ASN A 86 -1.57 -1.63 -2.70
N ASN A 87 -1.33 -0.42 -3.21
CA ASN A 87 -0.65 0.65 -2.47
C ASN A 87 -1.61 1.74 -1.97
N ALA A 88 -2.78 1.91 -2.59
CA ALA A 88 -3.75 2.91 -2.16
C ALA A 88 -4.13 2.72 -0.68
N GLY A 89 -4.22 3.81 0.05
CA GLY A 89 -4.60 3.81 1.45
C GLY A 89 -4.45 5.19 2.08
N PHE A 90 -5.09 5.38 3.21
CA PHE A 90 -4.95 6.61 4.01
C PHE A 90 -5.22 6.31 5.49
N PRO A 91 -4.75 7.15 6.41
CA PRO A 91 -5.00 7.04 7.83
C PRO A 91 -6.15 7.94 8.24
N VAL A 92 -6.74 7.66 9.40
CA VAL A 92 -7.54 8.60 10.20
C VAL A 92 -6.86 8.73 11.55
N PHE A 93 -6.77 9.96 12.07
CA PHE A 93 -6.12 10.28 13.34
C PHE A 93 -7.07 11.04 14.25
N GLY A 94 -7.20 10.61 15.51
CA GLY A 94 -8.03 11.20 16.53
C GLY A 94 -8.47 10.17 17.56
N LEU A 95 -9.12 10.62 18.64
CA LEU A 95 -9.83 9.72 19.55
C LEU A 95 -11.00 9.07 18.81
N PHE A 96 -11.18 7.77 18.96
CA PHE A 96 -12.16 7.01 18.18
C PHE A 96 -13.60 7.52 18.34
N ASN A 97 -13.94 8.07 19.50
CA ASN A 97 -15.24 8.69 19.75
C ASN A 97 -15.39 10.09 19.14
N GLU A 98 -14.33 10.67 18.57
CA GLU A 98 -14.29 12.01 17.98
C GLU A 98 -14.08 11.99 16.47
N THR A 99 -13.55 10.88 15.92
CA THR A 99 -13.37 10.72 14.48
C THR A 99 -14.70 10.49 13.77
N ASP A 100 -14.79 10.95 12.51
CA ASP A 100 -15.99 10.77 11.72
C ASP A 100 -16.15 9.32 11.24
N LEU A 101 -17.31 8.72 11.52
CA LEU A 101 -17.60 7.33 11.16
C LEU A 101 -17.49 7.07 9.66
N LEU A 102 -18.00 7.98 8.82
CA LEU A 102 -17.97 7.78 7.36
C LEU A 102 -16.52 7.75 6.85
N THR A 103 -15.67 8.63 7.34
CA THR A 103 -14.25 8.65 7.00
C THR A 103 -13.52 7.38 7.46
N GLU A 104 -13.86 6.83 8.64
CA GLU A 104 -13.31 5.54 9.11
C GLU A 104 -13.76 4.38 8.21
N LEU A 105 -15.03 4.36 7.79
CA LEU A 105 -15.56 3.33 6.89
C LEU A 105 -14.94 3.45 5.48
N GLU A 106 -14.77 4.66 4.94
CA GLU A 106 -14.05 4.89 3.69
C GLU A 106 -12.60 4.39 3.77
N MET A 107 -11.93 4.63 4.90
CA MET A 107 -10.58 4.12 5.13
C MET A 107 -10.56 2.59 5.09
N LEU A 108 -11.49 1.91 5.74
CA LEU A 108 -11.60 0.44 5.69
C LEU A 108 -11.92 -0.04 4.27
N GLN A 109 -12.81 0.66 3.56
CA GLN A 109 -13.13 0.33 2.18
C GLN A 109 -11.88 0.36 1.29
N VAL A 110 -11.02 1.38 1.42
CA VAL A 110 -9.79 1.49 0.62
C VAL A 110 -8.71 0.54 1.11
N ASN A 111 -8.41 0.56 2.43
CA ASN A 111 -7.25 -0.15 2.98
C ASN A 111 -7.44 -1.67 3.06
N VAL A 112 -8.69 -2.15 3.14
CA VAL A 112 -9.03 -3.56 3.39
C VAL A 112 -9.87 -4.14 2.25
N ILE A 113 -11.07 -3.60 2.03
CA ILE A 113 -12.06 -4.20 1.12
C ILE A 113 -11.55 -4.16 -0.32
N ALA A 114 -11.15 -2.99 -0.82
CA ALA A 114 -10.66 -2.83 -2.19
C ALA A 114 -9.40 -3.66 -2.46
N LEU A 115 -8.44 -3.66 -1.51
CA LEU A 115 -7.23 -4.48 -1.58
C LEU A 115 -7.56 -5.98 -1.70
N THR A 116 -8.48 -6.46 -0.86
CA THR A 116 -8.91 -7.88 -0.85
C THR A 116 -9.61 -8.25 -2.15
N ALA A 117 -10.54 -7.41 -2.61
CA ALA A 117 -11.30 -7.64 -3.82
C ALA A 117 -10.42 -7.61 -5.09
N LEU A 118 -9.54 -6.60 -5.23
CA LEU A 118 -8.57 -6.55 -6.34
C LEU A 118 -7.67 -7.80 -6.33
N SER A 119 -7.15 -8.18 -5.15
CA SER A 119 -6.36 -9.40 -5.03
C SER A 119 -7.13 -10.62 -5.51
N LYS A 120 -8.39 -10.77 -5.08
CA LYS A 120 -9.23 -11.92 -5.46
C LYS A 120 -9.51 -11.99 -6.97
N LEU A 121 -9.84 -10.85 -7.58
CA LEU A 121 -10.18 -10.78 -9.01
C LEU A 121 -8.97 -11.09 -9.90
N PHE A 122 -7.84 -10.45 -9.65
CA PHE A 122 -6.65 -10.63 -10.50
C PHE A 122 -5.88 -11.93 -10.21
N LEU A 123 -5.99 -12.49 -9.00
CA LEU A 123 -5.31 -13.72 -8.61
C LEU A 123 -5.72 -14.90 -9.48
N LYS A 124 -6.99 -15.02 -9.87
CA LYS A 124 -7.48 -16.14 -10.68
C LYS A 124 -6.66 -16.29 -11.96
N GLY A 125 -6.53 -15.24 -12.75
CA GLY A 125 -5.75 -15.26 -13.98
C GLY A 125 -4.24 -15.46 -13.74
N MET A 126 -3.68 -14.97 -12.62
CA MET A 126 -2.28 -15.22 -12.26
C MET A 126 -2.02 -16.71 -11.98
N VAL A 127 -2.93 -17.37 -11.23
CA VAL A 127 -2.81 -18.81 -10.93
C VAL A 127 -2.96 -19.66 -12.20
N GLU A 128 -3.92 -19.34 -13.06
CA GLU A 128 -4.13 -20.03 -14.35
C GLU A 128 -2.88 -19.96 -15.23
N ARG A 129 -2.23 -18.81 -15.29
CA ARG A 129 -0.97 -18.61 -16.04
C ARG A 129 0.28 -19.13 -15.30
N ARG A 130 0.12 -19.58 -14.06
CA ARG A 130 1.22 -19.99 -13.15
C ARG A 130 2.31 -18.92 -13.00
N ALA A 131 1.92 -17.65 -13.09
CA ALA A 131 2.82 -16.51 -13.00
C ALA A 131 2.08 -15.28 -12.49
N GLY A 132 2.60 -14.64 -11.46
CA GLY A 132 2.04 -13.41 -10.91
C GLY A 132 2.75 -12.94 -9.65
N ARG A 133 2.60 -11.66 -9.35
CA ARG A 133 3.12 -11.06 -8.12
C ARG A 133 2.12 -10.08 -7.53
N ILE A 134 1.93 -10.12 -6.22
CA ILE A 134 1.08 -9.17 -5.51
C ILE A 134 1.93 -8.46 -4.46
N LEU A 135 1.94 -7.12 -4.47
CA LEU A 135 2.51 -6.28 -3.42
C LEU A 135 1.37 -5.61 -2.66
N ASN A 136 1.28 -5.88 -1.37
CA ASN A 136 0.31 -5.24 -0.48
C ASN A 136 1.02 -4.26 0.46
N LEU A 137 0.59 -2.99 0.46
CA LEU A 137 1.17 -1.97 1.33
C LEU A 137 0.58 -2.06 2.74
N ALA A 138 1.29 -2.76 3.61
CA ALA A 138 1.07 -2.78 5.05
C ALA A 138 1.70 -1.55 5.72
N SER A 139 2.21 -1.69 6.92
CA SER A 139 2.95 -0.68 7.69
C SER A 139 3.62 -1.34 8.90
N THR A 140 4.60 -0.70 9.51
CA THR A 140 5.07 -1.06 10.87
C THR A 140 3.95 -0.95 11.91
N ALA A 141 2.91 -0.16 11.65
CA ALA A 141 1.66 -0.11 12.42
C ALA A 141 0.96 -1.47 12.54
N ALA A 142 1.21 -2.41 11.62
CA ALA A 142 0.61 -3.75 11.62
C ALA A 142 1.05 -4.63 12.80
N PHE A 143 2.14 -4.30 13.48
CA PHE A 143 2.74 -5.15 14.50
C PHE A 143 2.35 -4.79 15.93
N VAL A 144 1.71 -3.65 16.14
CA VAL A 144 1.39 -3.12 17.47
C VAL A 144 0.02 -2.44 17.49
N PRO A 145 -0.69 -2.36 18.64
CA PRO A 145 -1.91 -1.56 18.75
C PRO A 145 -1.59 -0.08 18.70
N GLY A 146 -2.41 0.72 17.99
CA GLY A 146 -2.19 2.16 17.80
C GLY A 146 -3.32 3.03 18.34
N PRO A 147 -3.27 3.50 19.61
CA PRO A 147 -4.17 4.53 20.12
C PRO A 147 -4.13 5.78 19.23
N LEU A 148 -5.23 6.52 19.13
CA LEU A 148 -5.44 7.66 18.23
C LEU A 148 -5.49 7.31 16.72
N MET A 149 -5.26 6.05 16.36
CA MET A 149 -5.34 5.52 14.99
C MET A 149 -5.84 4.07 14.99
N ALA A 150 -6.77 3.75 15.88
CA ALA A 150 -7.14 2.37 16.19
C ALA A 150 -7.55 1.58 14.93
N VAL A 151 -8.43 2.14 14.11
CA VAL A 151 -8.93 1.49 12.87
C VAL A 151 -7.83 1.38 11.82
N TYR A 152 -6.99 2.40 11.67
CA TYR A 152 -5.86 2.35 10.74
C TYR A 152 -4.88 1.21 11.08
N TYR A 153 -4.44 1.11 12.36
CA TYR A 153 -3.53 0.05 12.80
C TYR A 153 -4.15 -1.34 12.60
N ALA A 154 -5.44 -1.49 12.94
CA ALA A 154 -6.18 -2.72 12.69
C ALA A 154 -6.26 -3.05 11.19
N SER A 155 -6.49 -2.07 10.31
CA SER A 155 -6.48 -2.26 8.86
C SER A 155 -5.12 -2.76 8.35
N LYS A 156 -4.02 -2.22 8.89
CA LYS A 156 -2.67 -2.64 8.48
C LYS A 156 -2.28 -3.99 9.06
N ALA A 157 -2.76 -4.35 10.25
CA ALA A 157 -2.64 -5.70 10.79
C ALA A 157 -3.38 -6.74 9.93
N TYR A 158 -4.61 -6.40 9.47
CA TYR A 158 -5.33 -7.21 8.49
C TYR A 158 -4.48 -7.45 7.23
N VAL A 159 -3.98 -6.38 6.60
CA VAL A 159 -3.19 -6.48 5.36
C VAL A 159 -1.97 -7.38 5.54
N LEU A 160 -1.25 -7.26 6.66
CA LEU A 160 -0.09 -8.09 6.96
C LEU A 160 -0.47 -9.56 7.09
N SER A 161 -1.48 -9.86 7.94
CA SER A 161 -1.95 -11.23 8.19
C SER A 161 -2.49 -11.88 6.91
N PHE A 162 -3.34 -11.16 6.17
CA PHE A 162 -3.87 -11.58 4.88
C PHE A 162 -2.77 -11.91 3.87
N SER A 163 -1.77 -11.04 3.74
CA SER A 163 -0.67 -11.23 2.79
C SER A 163 0.17 -12.45 3.11
N GLN A 164 0.45 -12.69 4.41
CA GLN A 164 1.23 -13.85 4.85
C GLN A 164 0.48 -15.17 4.65
N ALA A 165 -0.82 -15.19 4.97
CA ALA A 165 -1.67 -16.35 4.73
C ALA A 165 -1.76 -16.67 3.24
N LEU A 166 -2.06 -15.67 2.41
CA LEU A 166 -2.18 -15.83 0.97
C LEU A 166 -0.85 -16.27 0.32
N ALA A 167 0.30 -15.77 0.80
CA ALA A 167 1.61 -16.21 0.34
C ALA A 167 1.86 -17.70 0.61
N ASN A 168 1.34 -18.23 1.72
CA ASN A 168 1.42 -19.66 2.03
C ASN A 168 0.49 -20.50 1.15
N GLU A 169 -0.77 -20.08 0.99
CA GLU A 169 -1.76 -20.77 0.16
C GLU A 169 -1.33 -20.89 -1.32
N LEU A 170 -0.55 -19.93 -1.80
CA LEU A 170 -0.10 -19.86 -3.19
C LEU A 170 1.23 -20.58 -3.47
N GLN A 171 1.79 -21.30 -2.49
CA GLN A 171 3.01 -22.09 -2.71
C GLN A 171 2.81 -23.12 -3.83
N GLY A 172 3.78 -23.19 -4.73
CA GLY A 172 3.73 -24.10 -5.89
C GLY A 172 2.86 -23.64 -7.07
N THR A 173 2.10 -22.54 -6.94
CA THR A 173 1.25 -22.00 -8.03
C THR A 173 2.00 -21.13 -9.03
N GLY A 174 3.22 -20.69 -8.71
CA GLY A 174 3.97 -19.70 -9.49
C GLY A 174 3.61 -18.24 -9.17
N VAL A 175 2.70 -17.99 -8.22
CA VAL A 175 2.33 -16.65 -7.76
C VAL A 175 2.96 -16.35 -6.40
N THR A 176 3.47 -15.12 -6.23
CA THR A 176 4.05 -14.68 -4.95
C THR A 176 3.32 -13.46 -4.38
N VAL A 177 3.26 -13.37 -3.04
CA VAL A 177 2.67 -12.24 -2.33
C VAL A 177 3.69 -11.63 -1.38
N THR A 178 3.84 -10.31 -1.46
CA THR A 178 4.77 -9.53 -0.63
C THR A 178 4.00 -8.48 0.17
N ALA A 179 4.11 -8.51 1.49
CA ALA A 179 3.71 -7.42 2.35
C ALA A 179 4.88 -6.43 2.47
N LEU A 180 4.68 -5.18 2.06
CA LEU A 180 5.62 -4.08 2.30
C LEU A 180 5.16 -3.32 3.54
N ALA A 181 5.96 -3.35 4.61
CA ALA A 181 5.64 -2.74 5.91
C ALA A 181 6.61 -1.60 6.25
N PRO A 182 6.47 -0.41 5.62
CA PRO A 182 7.32 0.73 5.93
C PRO A 182 6.98 1.35 7.29
N GLY A 183 7.96 2.01 7.89
CA GLY A 183 7.76 3.01 8.93
C GLY A 183 7.21 4.32 8.37
N PRO A 184 7.20 5.41 9.16
CA PRO A 184 6.83 6.75 8.68
C PRO A 184 7.62 7.12 7.42
N THR A 185 6.90 7.49 6.35
CA THR A 185 7.46 7.78 5.03
C THR A 185 6.96 9.13 4.54
N ARG A 186 7.85 9.97 4.03
CA ARG A 186 7.48 11.31 3.52
C ARG A 186 6.67 11.18 2.24
N THR A 187 5.35 11.38 2.38
CA THR A 187 4.37 11.32 1.29
C THR A 187 3.24 12.30 1.61
N GLY A 188 2.27 12.49 0.73
CA GLY A 188 1.04 13.23 1.04
C GLY A 188 0.11 12.58 2.08
N PHE A 189 0.53 11.44 2.64
CA PHE A 189 -0.20 10.66 3.63
C PHE A 189 -0.41 11.41 4.95
N GLN A 190 0.63 12.15 5.42
CA GLN A 190 0.56 12.91 6.67
C GLN A 190 -0.44 14.05 6.60
N LYS A 191 -0.49 14.75 5.46
CA LYS A 191 -1.47 15.83 5.19
C LYS A 191 -2.89 15.30 5.22
N ARG A 192 -3.14 14.14 4.62
CA ARG A 192 -4.46 13.53 4.55
C ARG A 192 -4.94 13.05 5.93
N GLY A 193 -4.04 12.59 6.80
CA GLY A 193 -4.36 12.14 8.15
C GLY A 193 -4.40 13.25 9.20
N VAL A 194 -4.14 14.52 8.84
CA VAL A 194 -4.00 15.65 9.79
C VAL A 194 -3.02 15.31 10.92
N MET A 195 -1.87 14.71 10.56
CA MET A 195 -0.88 14.16 11.49
C MET A 195 0.42 14.97 11.49
N GLU A 196 0.46 16.13 10.84
CA GLU A 196 1.69 16.91 10.65
C GLU A 196 2.32 17.31 12.00
N ASP A 197 1.51 17.47 13.04
CA ASP A 197 1.94 17.84 14.39
C ASP A 197 2.24 16.65 15.32
N SER A 198 2.16 15.41 14.82
CA SER A 198 2.47 14.24 15.66
C SER A 198 3.98 14.03 15.80
N ARG A 199 4.42 13.60 16.99
CA ARG A 199 5.85 13.26 17.23
C ARG A 199 6.36 12.18 16.28
N LEU A 200 5.48 11.34 15.76
CA LEU A 200 5.80 10.31 14.78
C LEU A 200 6.36 10.90 13.47
N VAL A 201 5.93 12.09 13.10
CA VAL A 201 6.31 12.78 11.85
C VAL A 201 7.55 13.66 12.04
N GLN A 202 7.93 13.95 13.29
CA GLN A 202 9.12 14.76 13.61
C GLN A 202 10.43 13.95 13.66
N GLY A 203 10.36 12.61 13.60
CA GLY A 203 11.52 11.72 13.59
C GLY A 203 12.17 11.56 12.21
N GLN A 204 13.09 10.61 12.09
CA GLN A 204 13.65 10.21 10.80
C GLN A 204 12.57 9.58 9.93
N ILE A 205 12.08 10.33 8.96
CA ILE A 205 11.08 9.88 8.00
C ILE A 205 11.81 9.39 6.75
N ALA A 206 11.53 8.15 6.33
CA ALA A 206 12.10 7.61 5.11
C ALA A 206 11.54 8.37 3.88
N ASP A 207 12.31 8.46 2.82
CA ASP A 207 11.81 8.97 1.55
C ASP A 207 11.01 7.87 0.80
N ALA A 208 10.08 8.29 -0.05
CA ALA A 208 9.20 7.38 -0.77
C ALA A 208 9.99 6.50 -1.77
N ALA A 209 11.04 7.03 -2.40
CA ALA A 209 11.82 6.32 -3.40
C ALA A 209 12.60 5.15 -2.78
N SER A 210 13.24 5.36 -1.61
CA SER A 210 13.97 4.29 -0.90
C SER A 210 13.03 3.18 -0.43
N VAL A 211 11.84 3.52 0.05
CA VAL A 211 10.81 2.56 0.46
C VAL A 211 10.28 1.79 -0.74
N ALA A 212 9.96 2.47 -1.84
CA ALA A 212 9.53 1.84 -3.08
C ALA A 212 10.58 0.88 -3.64
N LEU A 213 11.85 1.30 -3.67
CA LEU A 213 12.95 0.45 -4.13
C LEU A 213 13.12 -0.82 -3.27
N ALA A 214 13.01 -0.69 -1.95
CA ALA A 214 13.05 -1.85 -1.06
C ALA A 214 11.87 -2.81 -1.30
N GLY A 215 10.65 -2.25 -1.47
CA GLY A 215 9.45 -2.99 -1.81
C GLY A 215 9.56 -3.70 -3.15
N TYR A 216 9.98 -2.99 -4.18
CA TYR A 216 10.20 -3.52 -5.52
C TYR A 216 11.18 -4.70 -5.53
N ARG A 217 12.37 -4.50 -4.93
CA ARG A 217 13.38 -5.58 -4.83
C ARG A 217 12.86 -6.79 -4.07
N GLY A 218 12.12 -6.57 -2.99
CA GLY A 218 11.52 -7.65 -2.22
C GLY A 218 10.46 -8.43 -2.99
N LEU A 219 9.58 -7.71 -3.70
CA LEU A 219 8.57 -8.29 -4.58
C LEU A 219 9.20 -9.13 -5.70
N MET A 220 10.20 -8.58 -6.38
CA MET A 220 10.88 -9.29 -7.49
C MET A 220 11.65 -10.53 -7.00
N ALA A 221 12.14 -10.51 -5.76
CA ALA A 221 12.78 -11.64 -5.09
C ALA A 221 11.78 -12.62 -4.44
N GLY A 222 10.47 -12.41 -4.55
CA GLY A 222 9.44 -13.28 -3.97
C GLY A 222 9.40 -13.31 -2.43
N LYS A 223 9.88 -12.26 -1.76
CA LYS A 223 9.87 -12.18 -0.29
C LYS A 223 8.44 -11.96 0.22
N THR A 224 8.03 -12.73 1.21
CA THR A 224 6.70 -12.59 1.83
C THR A 224 6.54 -11.29 2.63
N LEU A 225 7.62 -10.81 3.27
CA LEU A 225 7.61 -9.61 4.10
C LEU A 225 8.86 -8.76 3.85
N VAL A 226 8.64 -7.46 3.64
CA VAL A 226 9.72 -6.46 3.51
C VAL A 226 9.47 -5.33 4.50
N ILE A 227 10.44 -5.10 5.41
CA ILE A 227 10.42 -3.99 6.38
C ILE A 227 11.62 -3.09 6.07
N PRO A 228 11.41 -1.95 5.40
CA PRO A 228 12.49 -1.01 5.10
C PRO A 228 13.02 -0.33 6.37
N GLY A 229 14.33 -0.13 6.44
CA GLY A 229 15.02 0.47 7.58
C GLY A 229 15.37 -0.53 8.70
N LEU A 230 16.62 -0.44 9.21
CA LEU A 230 17.12 -1.39 10.21
C LEU A 230 16.34 -1.27 11.54
N ALA A 231 16.08 -0.04 12.00
CA ALA A 231 15.32 0.20 13.23
C ALA A 231 13.89 -0.35 13.16
N ASN A 232 13.25 -0.27 12.00
CA ASN A 232 11.89 -0.76 11.80
C ASN A 232 11.79 -2.29 11.94
N LYS A 233 12.86 -3.03 11.64
CA LYS A 233 12.91 -4.50 11.79
C LYS A 233 12.82 -4.97 13.23
N LEU A 234 13.05 -4.09 14.20
CA LEU A 234 12.91 -4.41 15.63
C LEU A 234 11.46 -4.33 16.11
N ILE A 235 10.59 -3.56 15.42
CA ILE A 235 9.21 -3.32 15.86
C ILE A 235 8.40 -4.63 16.01
N PRO A 236 8.46 -5.61 15.10
CA PRO A 236 7.77 -6.89 15.26
C PRO A 236 8.19 -7.63 16.53
N TRP A 237 9.47 -7.58 16.89
CA TRP A 237 10.00 -8.25 18.09
C TRP A 237 9.53 -7.54 19.37
N VAL A 238 9.56 -6.20 19.39
CA VAL A 238 9.04 -5.40 20.49
C VAL A 238 7.55 -5.69 20.70
N GLY A 239 6.74 -5.69 19.64
CA GLY A 239 5.32 -5.98 19.71
C GLY A 239 5.01 -7.39 20.24
N ARG A 240 5.87 -8.38 19.92
CA ARG A 240 5.67 -9.78 20.30
C ARG A 240 6.18 -10.13 21.71
N LEU A 241 7.28 -9.52 22.14
CA LEU A 241 7.97 -9.88 23.39
C LEU A 241 7.61 -8.96 24.57
N SER A 242 7.06 -7.78 24.30
CA SER A 242 6.71 -6.82 25.36
C SER A 242 5.28 -7.02 25.87
N PRO A 243 5.00 -6.75 27.14
CA PRO A 243 3.63 -6.75 27.66
C PRO A 243 2.72 -5.81 26.85
N ARG A 244 1.58 -6.32 26.40
CA ARG A 244 0.67 -5.59 25.49
C ARG A 244 0.29 -4.20 25.99
N GLY A 245 0.01 -4.04 27.29
CA GLY A 245 -0.33 -2.75 27.89
C GLY A 245 0.82 -1.74 27.91
N MET A 246 2.09 -2.20 27.97
CA MET A 246 3.27 -1.33 27.87
C MET A 246 3.41 -0.81 26.43
N VAL A 247 3.32 -1.71 25.45
CA VAL A 247 3.41 -1.35 24.03
C VAL A 247 2.38 -0.28 23.68
N THR A 248 1.11 -0.48 24.07
CA THR A 248 0.03 0.48 23.83
C THR A 248 0.33 1.86 24.42
N ARG A 249 0.84 1.94 25.65
CA ARG A 249 1.22 3.22 26.29
C ARG A 249 2.38 3.91 25.57
N VAL A 250 3.38 3.16 25.16
CA VAL A 250 4.53 3.69 24.43
C VAL A 250 4.09 4.23 23.07
N VAL A 251 3.31 3.45 22.30
CA VAL A 251 2.79 3.87 20.99
C VAL A 251 1.94 5.13 21.14
N ARG A 252 1.08 5.22 22.18
CA ARG A 252 0.29 6.43 22.43
C ARG A 252 1.17 7.67 22.60
N ARG A 253 2.25 7.59 23.40
CA ARG A 253 3.17 8.73 23.58
C ARG A 253 3.83 9.20 22.29
N PHE A 254 4.16 8.27 21.38
CA PHE A 254 4.72 8.63 20.08
C PHE A 254 3.70 9.25 19.11
N GLN A 255 2.41 9.00 19.32
CA GLN A 255 1.35 9.53 18.46
C GLN A 255 0.77 10.86 18.99
N GLU A 256 0.97 11.20 20.24
CA GLU A 256 0.52 12.47 20.81
C GLU A 256 1.09 13.67 20.03
N ARG A 257 0.24 14.68 19.84
CA ARG A 257 0.65 15.95 19.22
C ARG A 257 1.69 16.65 20.10
N VAL A 258 2.64 17.31 19.48
CA VAL A 258 3.55 18.22 20.18
C VAL A 258 2.74 19.47 20.53
N PRO A 259 2.72 19.92 21.81
CA PRO A 259 2.11 21.19 22.15
C PRO A 259 2.77 22.29 21.30
N GLN A 260 1.98 23.05 20.57
CA GLN A 260 2.44 24.28 19.95
C GLN A 260 2.63 25.29 21.10
N HIS A 261 3.88 25.70 21.34
CA HIS A 261 4.22 26.81 22.24
C HIS A 261 4.11 28.12 21.49
#